data_7105cc48a6384bc3658f4ce733d2e2fd
#
_entry.id   7105cc48a6384bc3658f4ce733d2e2fd
#
_cell.length_a   1.000
_cell.length_b   1.000
_cell.length_c   1.000
_cell.angle_alpha   90.00
_cell.angle_beta   90.00
_cell.angle_gamma   90.00
#
_symmetry.space_group_name_H-M   'P 1'
#
loop_
_entity.id
_entity.type
_entity.pdbx_description
1 polymer ?
#
loop_
_entity_poly.entity_id
_entity_poly.type
_entity_poly.pdbx_seq_one_letter_code
_entity_poly.pdbx_strand_id
1 'polypeptide(L)'
;MYYIIASHGKYAEECKKSCEMIVGEAPMFKVVTFTAEMTKDDVEQMYKNLLTENKSEECAGIITDIPGGTPYNATAAIKIEYPKTPVASGLCMGMLIALATGDSLADAIVQAKETIISENVKRESKKVSSSPRKAAENNGIVNLRLDERLIHGQVATFWTRTLQATRLMVVGDKIVQDEVGKEALKAAVPTGIKLSVLSTENAAKRLNGGLYAGQRVFLIVNEPKTIAQLIDAGVRIKEVNIGNMGKKDGRIEVKKSVYCTDEERQMILDIDRKVPVFAQMVPNDEKKRFASFLK
;
A
#
# COMPACT_ATOMS: atom_id res chain seq x y z
N MET A 1 -13.48 -11.77 25.68
CA MET A 1 -13.05 -10.67 24.79
C MET A 1 -11.58 -10.87 24.42
N TYR A 2 -11.22 -10.74 23.15
CA TYR A 2 -9.85 -10.89 22.66
C TYR A 2 -9.56 -9.93 21.49
N TYR A 3 -8.29 -9.75 21.19
CA TYR A 3 -7.80 -8.98 20.05
C TYR A 3 -6.95 -9.88 19.15
N ILE A 4 -7.04 -9.68 17.82
CA ILE A 4 -6.11 -10.28 16.88
C ILE A 4 -5.06 -9.21 16.57
N ILE A 5 -3.79 -9.54 16.81
CA ILE A 5 -2.66 -8.66 16.51
C ILE A 5 -1.86 -9.27 15.37
N ALA A 6 -1.62 -8.51 14.31
CA ALA A 6 -1.02 -9.02 13.10
C ALA A 6 0.11 -8.10 12.58
N SER A 7 1.17 -8.71 12.02
CA SER A 7 2.29 -7.94 11.50
C SER A 7 3.08 -8.65 10.41
N HIS A 8 3.87 -7.87 9.68
CA HIS A 8 4.96 -8.41 8.88
C HIS A 8 6.03 -9.02 9.82
N GLY A 9 6.48 -10.23 9.49
CA GLY A 9 7.43 -10.96 10.30
C GLY A 9 6.93 -11.18 11.73
N LYS A 10 7.83 -11.38 12.65
CA LYS A 10 7.53 -11.68 14.06
C LYS A 10 7.20 -10.46 14.93
N TYR A 11 7.01 -9.28 14.35
CA TYR A 11 6.84 -8.05 15.14
C TYR A 11 5.67 -8.13 16.14
N ALA A 12 4.51 -8.63 15.74
CA ALA A 12 3.36 -8.77 16.64
C ALA A 12 3.63 -9.78 17.76
N GLU A 13 4.28 -10.91 17.43
CA GLU A 13 4.68 -11.93 18.40
C GLU A 13 5.64 -11.37 19.45
N GLU A 14 6.71 -10.70 19.02
CA GLU A 14 7.72 -10.14 19.91
C GLU A 14 7.18 -8.92 20.69
N CYS A 15 6.28 -8.13 20.08
CA CYS A 15 5.60 -7.03 20.78
C CYS A 15 4.70 -7.57 21.92
N LYS A 16 3.99 -8.69 21.68
CA LYS A 16 3.22 -9.38 22.74
C LYS A 16 4.14 -9.86 23.87
N LYS A 17 5.21 -10.58 23.55
CA LYS A 17 6.18 -11.07 24.55
C LYS A 17 6.75 -9.93 25.39
N SER A 18 7.09 -8.82 24.75
CA SER A 18 7.59 -7.63 25.45
C SER A 18 6.52 -6.99 26.33
N CYS A 19 5.26 -6.98 25.91
CA CYS A 19 4.13 -6.53 26.71
C CYS A 19 3.96 -7.44 27.94
N GLU A 20 4.01 -8.73 27.77
CA GLU A 20 3.88 -9.72 28.85
C GLU A 20 4.98 -9.60 29.91
N MET A 21 6.16 -9.09 29.56
CA MET A 21 7.22 -8.78 30.54
C MET A 21 6.83 -7.64 31.50
N ILE A 22 5.91 -6.77 31.10
CA ILE A 22 5.49 -5.59 31.87
C ILE A 22 4.18 -5.87 32.62
N VAL A 23 3.20 -6.46 31.96
CA VAL A 23 1.84 -6.62 32.49
C VAL A 23 1.53 -8.05 32.98
N GLY A 24 2.42 -9.00 32.77
CA GLY A 24 2.17 -10.43 32.97
C GLY A 24 1.52 -11.07 31.74
N GLU A 25 0.99 -12.29 31.90
CA GLU A 25 0.35 -13.03 30.81
C GLU A 25 -0.80 -12.25 30.15
N ALA A 26 -0.80 -12.21 28.82
CA ALA A 26 -1.80 -11.50 28.02
C ALA A 26 -2.48 -12.46 27.00
N PRO A 27 -3.27 -13.43 27.47
CA PRO A 27 -3.89 -14.45 26.60
C PRO A 27 -4.94 -13.89 25.64
N MET A 28 -5.40 -12.65 25.87
CA MET A 28 -6.33 -11.95 24.99
C MET A 28 -5.72 -11.61 23.61
N PHE A 29 -4.40 -11.58 23.48
CA PHE A 29 -3.79 -11.30 22.18
C PHE A 29 -3.55 -12.59 21.37
N LYS A 30 -4.30 -12.73 20.27
CA LYS A 30 -4.11 -13.79 19.27
C LYS A 30 -3.21 -13.25 18.16
N VAL A 31 -2.10 -13.93 17.88
CA VAL A 31 -1.06 -13.45 16.98
C VAL A 31 -1.24 -14.01 15.57
N VAL A 32 -1.10 -13.16 14.57
CA VAL A 32 -0.99 -13.52 13.16
C VAL A 32 0.31 -12.96 12.60
N THR A 33 1.15 -13.83 12.08
CA THR A 33 2.43 -13.49 11.48
C THR A 33 2.36 -13.63 9.96
N PHE A 34 2.67 -12.58 9.23
CA PHE A 34 2.79 -12.60 7.77
C PHE A 34 4.26 -12.75 7.39
N THR A 35 4.61 -13.82 6.67
CA THR A 35 5.98 -14.09 6.18
C THR A 35 6.13 -13.78 4.69
N ALA A 36 7.34 -13.84 4.18
CA ALA A 36 7.64 -13.53 2.78
C ALA A 36 7.04 -14.54 1.78
N GLU A 37 6.78 -15.77 2.24
CA GLU A 37 6.23 -16.86 1.44
C GLU A 37 4.68 -16.83 1.39
N MET A 38 4.06 -16.07 2.27
CA MET A 38 2.60 -16.00 2.40
C MET A 38 1.99 -15.00 1.44
N THR A 39 0.74 -15.26 1.09
CA THR A 39 -0.12 -14.36 0.31
C THR A 39 -1.09 -13.58 1.23
N LYS A 40 -1.80 -12.61 0.65
CA LYS A 40 -2.89 -11.92 1.37
C LYS A 40 -4.00 -12.90 1.78
N ASP A 41 -4.30 -13.86 0.92
CA ASP A 41 -5.38 -14.83 1.14
C ASP A 41 -5.06 -15.78 2.31
N ASP A 42 -3.78 -16.11 2.51
CA ASP A 42 -3.34 -16.87 3.69
C ASP A 42 -3.64 -16.12 4.98
N VAL A 43 -3.37 -14.81 5.01
CA VAL A 43 -3.66 -13.97 6.18
C VAL A 43 -5.17 -13.84 6.41
N GLU A 44 -5.97 -13.67 5.35
CA GLU A 44 -7.43 -13.67 5.44
C GLU A 44 -7.95 -14.97 6.06
N GLN A 45 -7.43 -16.11 5.63
CA GLN A 45 -7.82 -17.40 6.18
C GLN A 45 -7.45 -17.54 7.66
N MET A 46 -6.26 -17.05 8.06
CA MET A 46 -5.85 -17.05 9.47
C MET A 46 -6.81 -16.21 10.33
N TYR A 47 -7.23 -15.02 9.85
CA TYR A 47 -8.23 -14.22 10.57
C TYR A 47 -9.56 -14.95 10.70
N LYS A 48 -10.07 -15.55 9.63
CA LYS A 48 -11.33 -16.29 9.65
C LYS A 48 -11.29 -17.47 10.62
N ASN A 49 -10.19 -18.22 10.62
CA ASN A 49 -10.00 -19.33 11.55
C ASN A 49 -10.07 -18.84 13.01
N LEU A 50 -9.32 -17.77 13.34
CA LEU A 50 -9.33 -17.21 14.69
C LEU A 50 -10.71 -16.68 15.12
N LEU A 51 -11.44 -16.03 14.21
CA LEU A 51 -12.79 -15.52 14.48
C LEU A 51 -13.80 -16.66 14.67
N THR A 52 -13.66 -17.75 13.93
CA THR A 52 -14.52 -18.93 14.05
C THR A 52 -14.22 -19.71 15.33
N GLU A 53 -12.94 -19.96 15.62
CA GLU A 53 -12.50 -20.75 16.78
C GLU A 53 -12.78 -20.06 18.13
N ASN A 54 -12.73 -18.72 18.15
CA ASN A 54 -12.80 -17.92 19.41
C ASN A 54 -14.10 -17.11 19.54
N LYS A 55 -15.15 -17.42 18.80
CA LYS A 55 -16.43 -16.67 18.73
C LYS A 55 -16.22 -15.22 18.29
N SER A 56 -16.62 -14.91 17.09
CA SER A 56 -16.39 -13.59 16.46
C SER A 56 -16.95 -12.41 17.26
N GLU A 57 -18.04 -12.63 18.01
CA GLU A 57 -18.69 -11.63 18.86
C GLU A 57 -17.81 -11.19 20.04
N GLU A 58 -16.85 -12.00 20.43
CA GLU A 58 -15.89 -11.71 21.51
C GLU A 58 -14.62 -11.01 20.98
N CYS A 59 -14.46 -10.88 19.65
CA CYS A 59 -13.34 -10.15 19.05
C CYS A 59 -13.52 -8.64 19.19
N ALA A 60 -12.74 -8.02 20.05
CA ALA A 60 -12.76 -6.58 20.28
C ALA A 60 -12.02 -5.78 19.22
N GLY A 61 -11.27 -6.43 18.34
CA GLY A 61 -10.65 -5.80 17.17
C GLY A 61 -9.46 -6.56 16.60
N ILE A 62 -9.15 -6.20 15.34
CA ILE A 62 -7.93 -6.63 14.64
C ILE A 62 -6.98 -5.44 14.59
N ILE A 63 -5.75 -5.61 15.06
CA ILE A 63 -4.74 -4.56 15.13
C ILE A 63 -3.55 -4.98 14.29
N THR A 64 -3.19 -4.16 13.31
CA THR A 64 -2.09 -4.45 12.39
C THR A 64 -0.91 -3.50 12.60
N ASP A 65 0.26 -3.84 12.12
CA ASP A 65 1.47 -3.03 12.28
C ASP A 65 1.40 -1.71 11.50
N ILE A 66 1.13 -1.76 10.20
CA ILE A 66 1.08 -0.57 9.34
C ILE A 66 -0.16 -0.52 8.46
N PRO A 67 -0.76 0.67 8.25
CA PRO A 67 -1.87 0.82 7.32
C PRO A 67 -1.41 0.54 5.88
N GLY A 68 -2.25 -0.17 5.10
CA GLY A 68 -1.95 -0.52 3.71
C GLY A 68 -0.93 -1.65 3.53
N GLY A 69 -0.40 -2.24 4.60
CA GLY A 69 0.39 -3.48 4.55
C GLY A 69 -0.49 -4.70 4.27
N THR A 70 0.13 -5.84 3.93
CA THR A 70 -0.62 -7.08 3.64
C THR A 70 -1.52 -7.50 4.79
N PRO A 71 -1.09 -7.51 6.08
CA PRO A 71 -1.98 -7.81 7.20
C PRO A 71 -3.18 -6.86 7.30
N TYR A 72 -2.97 -5.56 7.05
CA TYR A 72 -4.06 -4.59 7.04
C TYR A 72 -5.01 -4.79 5.86
N ASN A 73 -4.50 -5.01 4.66
CA ASN A 73 -5.31 -5.18 3.46
C ASN A 73 -6.15 -6.47 3.50
N ALA A 74 -5.66 -7.51 4.18
CA ALA A 74 -6.40 -8.74 4.43
C ALA A 74 -7.67 -8.53 5.28
N THR A 75 -7.73 -7.46 6.07
CA THR A 75 -8.95 -7.14 6.85
C THR A 75 -10.13 -6.69 5.98
N ALA A 76 -9.93 -6.37 4.71
CA ALA A 76 -11.01 -5.94 3.82
C ALA A 76 -12.10 -7.01 3.67
N ALA A 77 -11.71 -8.27 3.47
CA ALA A 77 -12.65 -9.39 3.41
C ALA A 77 -13.33 -9.62 4.77
N ILE A 78 -12.58 -9.47 5.86
CA ILE A 78 -13.13 -9.60 7.22
C ILE A 78 -14.19 -8.55 7.51
N LYS A 79 -14.01 -7.30 7.07
CA LYS A 79 -15.02 -6.23 7.25
C LYS A 79 -16.34 -6.52 6.53
N ILE A 80 -16.30 -7.28 5.45
CA ILE A 80 -17.52 -7.69 4.71
C ILE A 80 -18.24 -8.79 5.47
N GLU A 81 -17.52 -9.81 5.91
CA GLU A 81 -18.10 -11.00 6.57
C GLU A 81 -18.40 -10.75 8.05
N TYR A 82 -17.57 -9.95 8.73
CA TYR A 82 -17.69 -9.57 10.14
C TYR A 82 -17.72 -8.04 10.32
N PRO A 83 -18.78 -7.34 9.86
CA PRO A 83 -18.81 -5.87 9.79
C PRO A 83 -18.74 -5.15 11.14
N LYS A 84 -18.98 -5.86 12.23
CA LYS A 84 -18.89 -5.30 13.59
C LYS A 84 -17.49 -5.37 14.20
N THR A 85 -16.55 -6.10 13.60
CA THR A 85 -15.18 -6.24 14.11
C THR A 85 -14.37 -4.97 13.81
N PRO A 86 -13.94 -4.21 14.83
CA PRO A 86 -13.12 -3.02 14.64
C PRO A 86 -11.76 -3.38 14.04
N VAL A 87 -11.20 -2.49 13.23
CA VAL A 87 -9.85 -2.64 12.68
C VAL A 87 -9.04 -1.38 12.98
N ALA A 88 -7.86 -1.58 13.58
CA ALA A 88 -6.89 -0.53 13.84
C ALA A 88 -5.54 -0.88 13.18
N SER A 89 -4.67 0.12 13.05
CA SER A 89 -3.30 -0.07 12.59
C SER A 89 -2.34 0.84 13.35
N GLY A 90 -1.09 0.46 13.43
CA GLY A 90 -0.09 1.13 14.24
C GLY A 90 0.20 0.36 15.54
N LEU A 91 0.13 -1.00 15.47
CA LEU A 91 0.49 -1.86 16.60
C LEU A 91 1.80 -1.38 17.25
N CYS A 92 1.75 -1.14 18.53
CA CYS A 92 2.92 -0.74 19.32
C CYS A 92 2.76 -1.15 20.79
N MET A 93 3.86 -1.11 21.52
CA MET A 93 3.91 -1.48 22.93
C MET A 93 2.88 -0.71 23.79
N GLY A 94 2.81 0.62 23.61
CA GLY A 94 1.87 1.45 24.37
C GLY A 94 0.42 1.04 24.17
N MET A 95 0.04 0.67 22.94
CA MET A 95 -1.30 0.17 22.63
C MET A 95 -1.57 -1.17 23.34
N LEU A 96 -0.63 -2.12 23.28
CA LEU A 96 -0.82 -3.43 23.91
C LEU A 96 -0.91 -3.33 25.44
N ILE A 97 -0.09 -2.50 26.07
CA ILE A 97 -0.15 -2.28 27.52
C ILE A 97 -1.54 -1.71 27.91
N ALA A 98 -2.02 -0.68 27.22
CA ALA A 98 -3.32 -0.08 27.49
C ALA A 98 -4.46 -1.11 27.38
N LEU A 99 -4.47 -1.91 26.31
CA LEU A 99 -5.46 -2.97 26.11
C LEU A 99 -5.37 -4.07 27.20
N ALA A 100 -4.16 -4.47 27.56
CA ALA A 100 -3.93 -5.49 28.59
C ALA A 100 -4.35 -5.02 29.99
N THR A 101 -4.30 -3.72 30.25
CA THR A 101 -4.75 -3.10 31.51
C THR A 101 -6.24 -2.76 31.53
N GLY A 102 -6.98 -3.04 30.45
CA GLY A 102 -8.44 -2.98 30.42
C GLY A 102 -9.02 -1.78 29.67
N ASP A 103 -8.20 -0.99 28.98
CA ASP A 103 -8.69 0.13 28.18
C ASP A 103 -9.43 -0.35 26.94
N SER A 104 -10.35 0.49 26.44
CA SER A 104 -10.99 0.25 25.14
C SER A 104 -9.99 0.43 24.00
N LEU A 105 -10.27 -0.17 22.82
CA LEU A 105 -9.43 0.03 21.63
C LEU A 105 -9.30 1.51 21.24
N ALA A 106 -10.35 2.30 21.44
CA ALA A 106 -10.34 3.74 21.15
C ALA A 106 -9.39 4.50 22.08
N ASP A 107 -9.44 4.21 23.39
CA ASP A 107 -8.56 4.84 24.38
C ASP A 107 -7.11 4.38 24.21
N ALA A 108 -6.89 3.11 23.94
CA ALA A 108 -5.57 2.56 23.66
C ALA A 108 -4.90 3.22 22.42
N ILE A 109 -5.69 3.56 21.39
CA ILE A 109 -5.19 4.33 20.23
C ILE A 109 -4.76 5.74 20.64
N VAL A 110 -5.49 6.40 21.53
CA VAL A 110 -5.12 7.74 22.04
C VAL A 110 -3.84 7.64 22.85
N GLN A 111 -3.77 6.74 23.82
CA GLN A 111 -2.58 6.54 24.64
C GLN A 111 -1.35 6.16 23.82
N ALA A 112 -1.50 5.27 22.83
CA ALA A 112 -0.40 4.88 21.93
C ALA A 112 0.23 6.08 21.21
N LYS A 113 -0.56 7.08 20.83
CA LYS A 113 -0.04 8.31 20.21
C LYS A 113 0.76 9.16 21.21
N GLU A 114 0.40 9.14 22.46
CA GLU A 114 1.08 9.90 23.53
C GLU A 114 2.41 9.25 23.92
N THR A 115 2.61 7.95 23.65
CA THR A 115 3.90 7.28 23.89
C THR A 115 4.98 7.67 22.87
N ILE A 116 4.60 8.35 21.78
CA ILE A 116 5.55 8.83 20.77
C ILE A 116 6.00 10.24 21.16
N ILE A 117 7.04 10.30 21.97
CA ILE A 117 7.66 11.56 22.40
C ILE A 117 8.97 11.78 21.65
N SER A 118 9.31 13.03 21.39
CA SER A 118 10.58 13.41 20.79
C SER A 118 11.25 14.51 21.60
N GLU A 119 12.53 14.28 21.95
CA GLU A 119 13.38 15.29 22.55
C GLU A 119 14.46 15.71 21.54
N ASN A 120 14.70 17.00 21.41
CA ASN A 120 15.72 17.57 20.50
C ASN A 120 15.56 17.24 19.00
N VAL A 121 14.41 16.72 18.57
CA VAL A 121 14.11 16.47 17.16
C VAL A 121 13.52 17.74 16.54
N LYS A 122 14.35 18.51 15.84
CA LYS A 122 13.87 19.66 15.06
C LYS A 122 13.12 19.16 13.83
N ARG A 123 11.86 19.54 13.71
CA ARG A 123 11.13 19.39 12.44
C ARG A 123 11.77 20.37 11.44
N GLU A 124 12.60 19.87 10.53
CA GLU A 124 12.92 20.66 9.35
C GLU A 124 11.63 20.80 8.54
N SER A 125 10.99 21.94 8.68
CA SER A 125 9.91 22.33 7.77
C SER A 125 10.56 22.56 6.40
N LYS A 126 10.58 21.55 5.54
CA LYS A 126 10.78 21.78 4.12
C LYS A 126 9.64 22.68 3.67
N LYS A 127 9.90 24.00 3.64
CA LYS A 127 9.02 24.96 2.97
C LYS A 127 8.85 24.45 1.56
N VAL A 128 7.68 23.91 1.27
CA VAL A 128 7.26 23.66 -0.11
C VAL A 128 7.15 25.04 -0.74
N SER A 129 8.14 25.43 -1.53
CA SER A 129 8.05 26.62 -2.36
C SER A 129 6.93 26.37 -3.37
N SER A 130 5.76 26.88 -3.06
CA SER A 130 4.65 27.02 -3.98
C SER A 130 4.98 28.16 -4.97
N SER A 131 5.86 27.90 -5.92
CA SER A 131 5.93 28.74 -7.11
C SER A 131 4.77 28.35 -8.02
N PRO A 132 3.94 29.30 -8.47
CA PRO A 132 2.88 29.02 -9.44
C PRO A 132 3.52 28.67 -10.78
N ARG A 133 3.65 27.39 -11.10
CA ARG A 133 4.06 26.95 -12.43
C ARG A 133 2.86 26.95 -13.37
N LYS A 134 3.06 27.53 -14.54
CA LYS A 134 2.13 27.69 -15.66
C LYS A 134 1.27 26.43 -15.87
N ALA A 135 -0.06 26.60 -15.79
CA ALA A 135 -1.07 25.56 -15.76
C ALA A 135 -1.32 24.82 -17.10
N ALA A 136 -0.56 25.07 -18.15
CA ALA A 136 -0.89 24.64 -19.51
C ALA A 136 -0.12 23.41 -20.05
N GLU A 137 0.89 22.89 -19.34
CA GLU A 137 1.71 21.76 -19.85
C GLU A 137 1.73 20.52 -18.97
N ASN A 138 1.00 20.47 -17.86
CA ASN A 138 1.12 19.39 -16.89
C ASN A 138 -0.23 18.74 -16.61
N ASN A 139 -0.39 17.48 -17.06
CA ASN A 139 -1.56 16.66 -16.74
C ASN A 139 -1.62 16.20 -15.27
N GLY A 140 -0.73 16.69 -14.42
CA GLY A 140 -0.66 16.39 -13.00
C GLY A 140 0.18 15.16 -12.65
N ILE A 141 0.53 14.29 -13.58
CA ILE A 141 1.31 13.07 -13.30
C ILE A 141 2.72 13.43 -12.85
N VAL A 142 3.06 13.05 -11.60
CA VAL A 142 4.42 13.19 -11.05
C VAL A 142 5.25 11.92 -11.16
N ASN A 143 4.58 10.76 -11.21
CA ASN A 143 5.20 9.46 -11.47
C ASN A 143 4.13 8.48 -11.95
N LEU A 144 4.51 7.54 -12.81
CA LEU A 144 3.73 6.36 -13.17
C LEU A 144 4.48 5.12 -12.70
N ARG A 145 3.82 4.28 -11.91
CA ARG A 145 4.38 3.07 -11.35
C ARG A 145 3.60 1.82 -11.77
N LEU A 146 4.34 0.83 -12.26
CA LEU A 146 3.85 -0.53 -12.43
C LEU A 146 4.13 -1.30 -11.14
N ASP A 147 3.08 -1.70 -10.43
CA ASP A 147 3.16 -2.53 -9.24
C ASP A 147 1.90 -3.40 -9.14
N GLU A 148 2.04 -4.72 -9.28
CA GLU A 148 0.92 -5.65 -9.27
C GLU A 148 0.11 -5.62 -7.96
N ARG A 149 0.74 -5.18 -6.86
CA ARG A 149 0.08 -5.04 -5.56
C ARG A 149 -0.72 -3.75 -5.43
N LEU A 150 -0.64 -2.83 -6.41
CA LEU A 150 -1.27 -1.52 -6.42
C LEU A 150 -0.88 -0.68 -5.19
N ILE A 151 -1.87 -0.18 -4.42
CA ILE A 151 -1.60 0.60 -3.20
C ILE A 151 -1.34 -0.38 -2.05
N HIS A 152 -0.14 -0.36 -1.53
CA HIS A 152 0.31 -1.17 -0.40
C HIS A 152 1.32 -0.37 0.44
N GLY A 153 1.82 -0.93 1.55
CA GLY A 153 2.65 -0.22 2.53
C GLY A 153 3.75 0.67 1.94
N GLN A 154 4.58 0.16 1.03
CA GLN A 154 5.66 0.94 0.40
C GLN A 154 5.13 2.09 -0.48
N VAL A 155 4.06 1.84 -1.26
CA VAL A 155 3.42 2.86 -2.11
C VAL A 155 2.76 3.91 -1.23
N ALA A 156 1.95 3.47 -0.26
CA ALA A 156 1.19 4.37 0.60
C ALA A 156 2.10 5.25 1.48
N THR A 157 3.19 4.70 2.03
CA THR A 157 4.04 5.41 2.99
C THR A 157 5.23 6.10 2.34
N PHE A 158 6.09 5.36 1.62
CA PHE A 158 7.35 5.91 1.10
C PHE A 158 7.16 6.70 -0.20
N TRP A 159 6.58 6.07 -1.23
CA TRP A 159 6.43 6.71 -2.53
C TRP A 159 5.53 7.94 -2.49
N THR A 160 4.38 7.85 -1.82
CA THR A 160 3.44 8.96 -1.71
C THR A 160 4.08 10.19 -1.06
N ARG A 161 4.87 9.98 0.00
CA ARG A 161 5.59 11.06 0.70
C ARG A 161 6.73 11.62 -0.16
N THR A 162 7.57 10.77 -0.74
CA THR A 162 8.71 11.19 -1.56
C THR A 162 8.26 11.99 -2.78
N LEU A 163 7.17 11.55 -3.42
CA LEU A 163 6.57 12.25 -4.56
C LEU A 163 5.73 13.45 -4.14
N GLN A 164 5.49 13.66 -2.85
CA GLN A 164 4.55 14.67 -2.34
C GLN A 164 3.20 14.59 -3.09
N ALA A 165 2.72 13.36 -3.31
CA ALA A 165 1.50 13.15 -4.07
C ALA A 165 0.29 13.69 -3.29
N THR A 166 -0.59 14.41 -3.99
CA THR A 166 -1.88 14.86 -3.45
C THR A 166 -3.02 13.93 -3.86
N ARG A 167 -2.73 13.04 -4.81
CA ARG A 167 -3.67 12.03 -5.31
C ARG A 167 -2.95 10.75 -5.69
N LEU A 168 -3.49 9.61 -5.26
CA LEU A 168 -3.21 8.31 -5.84
C LEU A 168 -4.25 8.01 -6.91
N MET A 169 -3.79 7.61 -8.10
CA MET A 169 -4.68 7.21 -9.20
C MET A 169 -4.35 5.78 -9.59
N VAL A 170 -5.26 4.87 -9.35
CA VAL A 170 -5.17 3.48 -9.81
C VAL A 170 -5.91 3.37 -11.13
N VAL A 171 -5.24 2.82 -12.14
CA VAL A 171 -5.82 2.63 -13.48
C VAL A 171 -5.77 1.17 -13.88
N GLY A 172 -6.91 0.63 -14.26
CA GLY A 172 -7.06 -0.74 -14.76
C GLY A 172 -8.52 -1.13 -14.91
N ASP A 173 -8.85 -1.79 -16.03
CA ASP A 173 -10.24 -2.06 -16.37
C ASP A 173 -10.88 -3.13 -15.47
N LYS A 174 -10.08 -4.10 -15.00
CA LYS A 174 -10.55 -5.13 -14.06
C LYS A 174 -10.79 -4.58 -12.66
N ILE A 175 -9.89 -3.72 -12.17
CA ILE A 175 -9.99 -3.18 -10.80
C ILE A 175 -11.20 -2.26 -10.61
N VAL A 176 -11.67 -1.61 -11.67
CA VAL A 176 -12.88 -0.76 -11.61
C VAL A 176 -14.13 -1.60 -11.34
N GLN A 177 -14.14 -2.87 -11.73
CA GLN A 177 -15.25 -3.80 -11.54
C GLN A 177 -15.15 -4.59 -10.23
N ASP A 178 -13.99 -4.56 -9.58
CA ASP A 178 -13.74 -5.25 -8.31
C ASP A 178 -14.09 -4.36 -7.12
N GLU A 179 -15.31 -4.52 -6.59
CA GLU A 179 -15.77 -3.74 -5.43
C GLU A 179 -14.94 -4.00 -4.17
N VAL A 180 -14.52 -5.25 -3.94
CA VAL A 180 -13.69 -5.62 -2.78
C VAL A 180 -12.31 -4.98 -2.90
N GLY A 181 -11.71 -5.08 -4.09
CA GLY A 181 -10.44 -4.44 -4.39
C GLY A 181 -10.49 -2.92 -4.23
N LYS A 182 -11.58 -2.27 -4.65
CA LYS A 182 -11.76 -0.81 -4.48
C LYS A 182 -11.85 -0.41 -3.00
N GLU A 183 -12.56 -1.16 -2.17
CA GLU A 183 -12.62 -0.88 -0.74
C GLU A 183 -11.25 -1.08 -0.06
N ALA A 184 -10.51 -2.14 -0.43
CA ALA A 184 -9.15 -2.34 0.04
C ALA A 184 -8.22 -1.17 -0.36
N LEU A 185 -8.32 -0.68 -1.60
CA LEU A 185 -7.56 0.49 -2.05
C LEU A 185 -7.92 1.74 -1.26
N LYS A 186 -9.21 2.01 -0.99
CA LYS A 186 -9.64 3.14 -0.16
C LYS A 186 -9.05 3.08 1.24
N ALA A 187 -9.06 1.89 1.85
CA ALA A 187 -8.52 1.67 3.18
C ALA A 187 -6.99 1.85 3.24
N ALA A 188 -6.28 1.57 2.13
CA ALA A 188 -4.83 1.70 2.04
C ALA A 188 -4.32 3.12 1.76
N VAL A 189 -5.20 4.05 1.39
CA VAL A 189 -4.81 5.44 1.07
C VAL A 189 -4.48 6.22 2.34
N PRO A 190 -3.32 6.91 2.41
CA PRO A 190 -2.97 7.73 3.56
C PRO A 190 -3.96 8.89 3.76
N THR A 191 -4.16 9.28 5.03
CA THR A 191 -5.01 10.42 5.38
C THR A 191 -4.58 11.70 4.64
N GLY A 192 -5.54 12.40 4.08
CA GLY A 192 -5.31 13.65 3.34
C GLY A 192 -4.95 13.47 1.85
N ILE A 193 -4.78 12.25 1.38
CA ILE A 193 -4.54 11.95 -0.03
C ILE A 193 -5.85 11.53 -0.72
N LYS A 194 -6.10 12.07 -1.92
CA LYS A 194 -7.29 11.73 -2.71
C LYS A 194 -7.04 10.43 -3.48
N LEU A 195 -8.06 9.59 -3.63
CA LEU A 195 -8.04 8.39 -4.47
C LEU A 195 -8.87 8.60 -5.73
N SER A 196 -8.38 8.08 -6.85
CA SER A 196 -9.16 7.82 -8.07
C SER A 196 -8.90 6.39 -8.53
N VAL A 197 -9.96 5.63 -8.79
CA VAL A 197 -9.88 4.31 -9.44
C VAL A 197 -10.62 4.42 -10.76
N LEU A 198 -9.93 4.24 -11.87
CA LEU A 198 -10.44 4.54 -13.20
C LEU A 198 -10.14 3.42 -14.19
N SER A 199 -11.03 3.23 -15.17
CA SER A 199 -10.70 2.45 -16.38
C SER A 199 -9.63 3.19 -17.19
N THR A 200 -8.93 2.46 -18.05
CA THR A 200 -7.88 3.01 -18.92
C THR A 200 -8.41 4.16 -19.78
N GLU A 201 -9.57 3.98 -20.39
CA GLU A 201 -10.22 5.01 -21.22
C GLU A 201 -10.56 6.28 -20.43
N ASN A 202 -11.22 6.12 -19.27
CA ASN A 202 -11.60 7.25 -18.43
C ASN A 202 -10.39 7.99 -17.85
N ALA A 203 -9.31 7.28 -17.53
CA ALA A 203 -8.07 7.90 -17.08
C ALA A 203 -7.44 8.74 -18.19
N ALA A 204 -7.31 8.20 -19.41
CA ALA A 204 -6.79 8.91 -20.56
C ALA A 204 -7.61 10.18 -20.87
N LYS A 205 -8.94 10.06 -20.94
CA LYS A 205 -9.84 11.20 -21.18
C LYS A 205 -9.66 12.31 -20.14
N ARG A 206 -9.62 11.98 -18.85
CA ARG A 206 -9.52 12.95 -17.76
C ARG A 206 -8.13 13.58 -17.67
N LEU A 207 -7.07 12.81 -17.91
CA LEU A 207 -5.70 13.31 -17.89
C LEU A 207 -5.43 14.24 -19.07
N ASN A 208 -5.85 13.86 -20.29
CA ASN A 208 -5.72 14.69 -21.48
C ASN A 208 -6.62 15.94 -21.41
N GLY A 209 -7.78 15.84 -20.78
CA GLY A 209 -8.68 16.98 -20.53
C GLY A 209 -8.21 17.92 -19.41
N GLY A 210 -7.04 17.68 -18.79
CA GLY A 210 -6.46 18.58 -17.79
C GLY A 210 -7.15 18.58 -16.43
N LEU A 211 -8.07 17.61 -16.15
CA LEU A 211 -8.85 17.58 -14.89
C LEU A 211 -7.97 17.54 -13.63
N TYR A 212 -6.74 17.06 -13.76
CA TYR A 212 -5.79 16.93 -12.67
C TYR A 212 -4.64 17.95 -12.74
N ALA A 213 -4.72 18.95 -13.62
CA ALA A 213 -3.77 20.03 -13.66
C ALA A 213 -3.66 20.73 -12.29
N GLY A 214 -2.43 21.02 -11.87
CA GLY A 214 -2.17 21.58 -10.53
C GLY A 214 -2.17 20.59 -9.37
N GLN A 215 -2.58 19.34 -9.58
CA GLN A 215 -2.43 18.25 -8.61
C GLN A 215 -1.10 17.53 -8.81
N ARG A 216 -0.71 16.75 -7.80
CA ARG A 216 0.44 15.84 -7.87
C ARG A 216 -0.09 14.41 -7.87
N VAL A 217 -0.31 13.89 -9.07
CA VAL A 217 -0.91 12.56 -9.29
C VAL A 217 0.19 11.51 -9.34
N PHE A 218 0.17 10.58 -8.40
CA PHE A 218 0.93 9.34 -8.48
C PHE A 218 0.04 8.26 -9.11
N LEU A 219 0.32 7.94 -10.37
CA LEU A 219 -0.44 6.97 -11.16
C LEU A 219 0.14 5.57 -10.95
N ILE A 220 -0.71 4.59 -10.68
CA ILE A 220 -0.34 3.21 -10.38
C ILE A 220 -1.15 2.28 -11.28
N VAL A 221 -0.47 1.33 -11.90
CA VAL A 221 -1.06 0.30 -12.75
C VAL A 221 -0.53 -1.07 -12.32
N ASN A 222 -1.29 -2.14 -12.61
CA ASN A 222 -0.90 -3.51 -12.26
C ASN A 222 -0.41 -4.34 -13.45
N GLU A 223 -0.46 -3.81 -14.68
CA GLU A 223 -0.01 -4.53 -15.87
C GLU A 223 0.62 -3.59 -16.92
N PRO A 224 1.64 -4.05 -17.68
CA PRO A 224 2.30 -3.23 -18.71
C PRO A 224 1.36 -2.76 -19.82
N LYS A 225 0.35 -3.56 -20.16
CA LYS A 225 -0.64 -3.25 -21.19
C LYS A 225 -1.35 -1.93 -20.94
N THR A 226 -1.73 -1.66 -19.68
CA THR A 226 -2.38 -0.39 -19.30
C THR A 226 -1.48 0.81 -19.58
N ILE A 227 -0.15 0.68 -19.38
CA ILE A 227 0.80 1.76 -19.71
C ILE A 227 0.82 2.03 -21.21
N ALA A 228 0.94 0.96 -22.03
CA ALA A 228 0.94 1.09 -23.48
C ALA A 228 -0.33 1.79 -23.98
N GLN A 229 -1.49 1.37 -23.49
CA GLN A 229 -2.78 1.97 -23.85
C GLN A 229 -2.88 3.45 -23.47
N LEU A 230 -2.39 3.85 -22.28
CA LEU A 230 -2.36 5.26 -21.88
C LEU A 230 -1.46 6.10 -22.79
N ILE A 231 -0.29 5.58 -23.17
CA ILE A 231 0.64 6.24 -24.09
C ILE A 231 -0.01 6.39 -25.47
N ASP A 232 -0.60 5.33 -25.99
CA ASP A 232 -1.25 5.31 -27.32
C ASP A 232 -2.50 6.22 -27.36
N ALA A 233 -3.17 6.41 -26.22
CA ALA A 233 -4.23 7.40 -26.03
C ALA A 233 -3.73 8.85 -25.86
N GLY A 234 -2.42 9.09 -26.01
CA GLY A 234 -1.82 10.43 -25.98
C GLY A 234 -1.58 10.99 -24.57
N VAL A 235 -1.64 10.19 -23.52
CA VAL A 235 -1.32 10.64 -22.16
C VAL A 235 0.19 10.92 -22.06
N ARG A 236 0.55 12.16 -21.70
CA ARG A 236 1.96 12.56 -21.52
C ARG A 236 2.52 11.96 -20.24
N ILE A 237 3.39 10.97 -20.37
CA ILE A 237 4.10 10.31 -19.28
C ILE A 237 5.59 10.65 -19.42
N LYS A 238 6.21 11.11 -18.34
CA LYS A 238 7.64 11.50 -18.35
C LYS A 238 8.56 10.30 -18.23
N GLU A 239 8.17 9.34 -17.39
CA GLU A 239 8.91 8.13 -17.12
C GLU A 239 8.00 7.09 -16.48
N VAL A 240 8.38 5.83 -16.58
CA VAL A 240 7.71 4.70 -15.95
C VAL A 240 8.65 4.09 -14.90
N ASN A 241 8.12 3.81 -13.72
CA ASN A 241 8.81 3.09 -12.66
C ASN A 241 8.22 1.67 -12.54
N ILE A 242 9.03 0.64 -12.67
CA ILE A 242 8.65 -0.75 -12.36
C ILE A 242 9.06 -1.05 -10.92
N GLY A 243 8.07 -1.28 -10.07
CA GLY A 243 8.28 -1.59 -8.66
C GLY A 243 8.13 -3.06 -8.32
N ASN A 244 7.09 -3.69 -8.85
CA ASN A 244 6.83 -5.10 -8.60
C ASN A 244 6.05 -5.73 -9.76
N MET A 245 6.53 -6.89 -10.19
CA MET A 245 5.83 -7.87 -11.02
C MET A 245 6.11 -9.23 -10.40
N GLY A 246 5.11 -9.84 -9.79
CA GLY A 246 5.24 -11.05 -8.98
C GLY A 246 5.67 -12.29 -9.79
N LYS A 247 6.23 -13.27 -9.09
CA LYS A 247 6.55 -14.59 -9.68
C LYS A 247 5.22 -15.30 -10.01
N LYS A 248 5.08 -15.75 -11.25
CA LYS A 248 3.94 -16.53 -11.77
C LYS A 248 4.48 -17.54 -12.78
N ASP A 249 3.68 -18.56 -13.10
CA ASP A 249 4.04 -19.53 -14.12
C ASP A 249 4.35 -18.83 -15.46
N GLY A 250 5.42 -19.27 -16.13
CA GLY A 250 5.88 -18.70 -17.38
C GLY A 250 6.67 -17.39 -17.27
N ARG A 251 6.85 -16.84 -16.08
CA ARG A 251 7.67 -15.64 -15.86
C ARG A 251 9.09 -15.97 -15.42
N ILE A 252 10.05 -15.27 -15.96
CA ILE A 252 11.48 -15.35 -15.64
C ILE A 252 11.88 -14.12 -14.80
N GLU A 253 12.76 -14.31 -13.84
CA GLU A 253 13.31 -13.23 -13.02
C GLU A 253 14.22 -12.33 -13.88
N VAL A 254 13.89 -11.04 -13.92
CA VAL A 254 14.72 -10.00 -14.54
C VAL A 254 15.52 -9.27 -13.45
N LYS A 255 14.88 -9.04 -12.32
CA LYS A 255 15.45 -8.41 -11.14
C LYS A 255 14.63 -8.86 -9.93
N LYS A 256 15.18 -8.81 -8.71
CA LYS A 256 14.44 -9.04 -7.46
C LYS A 256 13.12 -8.28 -7.47
N SER A 257 12.01 -8.99 -7.28
CA SER A 257 10.62 -8.49 -7.32
C SER A 257 10.10 -8.10 -8.72
N VAL A 258 10.82 -8.40 -9.80
CA VAL A 258 10.38 -8.16 -11.17
C VAL A 258 10.57 -9.42 -12.01
N TYR A 259 9.48 -10.09 -12.27
CA TYR A 259 9.39 -11.29 -13.11
C TYR A 259 8.49 -10.96 -14.30
N CYS A 260 8.84 -11.37 -15.50
CA CYS A 260 8.00 -11.17 -16.69
C CYS A 260 8.07 -12.33 -17.66
N THR A 261 7.02 -12.51 -18.45
CA THR A 261 7.04 -13.35 -19.66
C THR A 261 7.84 -12.64 -20.75
N ASP A 262 8.17 -13.36 -21.81
CA ASP A 262 8.81 -12.75 -22.98
C ASP A 262 7.92 -11.69 -23.64
N GLU A 263 6.61 -11.88 -23.64
CA GLU A 263 5.65 -10.92 -24.17
C GLU A 263 5.60 -9.64 -23.32
N GLU A 264 5.51 -9.79 -22.00
CA GLU A 264 5.54 -8.65 -21.06
C GLU A 264 6.87 -7.89 -21.16
N ARG A 265 7.98 -8.61 -21.26
CA ARG A 265 9.31 -8.05 -21.47
C ARG A 265 9.38 -7.22 -22.75
N GLN A 266 8.91 -7.78 -23.86
CA GLN A 266 8.89 -7.08 -25.14
C GLN A 266 8.02 -5.82 -25.07
N MET A 267 6.84 -5.92 -24.49
CA MET A 267 5.94 -4.77 -24.28
C MET A 267 6.61 -3.66 -23.45
N ILE A 268 7.33 -4.02 -22.40
CA ILE A 268 8.08 -3.04 -21.58
C ILE A 268 9.20 -2.38 -22.39
N LEU A 269 9.89 -3.13 -23.26
CA LEU A 269 10.90 -2.58 -24.17
C LEU A 269 10.29 -1.62 -25.20
N ASP A 270 9.11 -1.94 -25.72
CA ASP A 270 8.39 -1.07 -26.66
C ASP A 270 7.91 0.22 -25.98
N ILE A 271 7.50 0.14 -24.71
CA ILE A 271 7.23 1.31 -23.86
C ILE A 271 8.52 2.12 -23.66
N ASP A 272 9.66 1.45 -23.38
CA ASP A 272 10.95 2.12 -23.11
C ASP A 272 11.51 2.89 -24.31
N ARG A 273 11.11 2.52 -25.54
CA ARG A 273 11.41 3.30 -26.76
C ARG A 273 10.64 4.62 -26.84
N LYS A 274 9.46 4.69 -26.24
CA LYS A 274 8.59 5.87 -26.23
C LYS A 274 8.81 6.74 -24.98
N VAL A 275 8.97 6.10 -23.82
CA VAL A 275 9.07 6.72 -22.52
C VAL A 275 10.07 5.97 -21.65
N PRO A 276 11.07 6.64 -21.02
CA PRO A 276 12.07 5.97 -20.20
C PRO A 276 11.47 5.07 -19.13
N VAL A 277 11.86 3.78 -19.09
CA VAL A 277 11.42 2.80 -18.09
C VAL A 277 12.56 2.48 -17.13
N PHE A 278 12.30 2.61 -15.84
CA PHE A 278 13.24 2.33 -14.77
C PHE A 278 12.70 1.25 -13.83
N ALA A 279 13.58 0.43 -13.27
CA ALA A 279 13.23 -0.54 -12.23
C ALA A 279 13.78 -0.06 -10.87
N GLN A 280 12.85 0.21 -9.93
CA GLN A 280 13.18 0.73 -8.61
C GLN A 280 12.07 0.33 -7.62
N MET A 281 12.41 -0.41 -6.57
CA MET A 281 11.43 -0.92 -5.61
C MET A 281 11.00 0.17 -4.62
N VAL A 282 11.97 0.85 -4.00
CA VAL A 282 11.73 1.95 -3.05
C VAL A 282 12.43 3.22 -3.53
N PRO A 283 11.99 4.42 -3.09
CA PRO A 283 12.55 5.68 -3.57
C PRO A 283 14.06 5.86 -3.36
N ASN A 284 14.61 5.19 -2.35
CA ASN A 284 16.04 5.27 -2.00
C ASN A 284 16.92 4.28 -2.78
N ASP A 285 16.31 3.34 -3.51
CA ASP A 285 17.07 2.42 -4.36
C ASP A 285 17.70 3.17 -5.54
N GLU A 286 18.78 2.62 -6.07
CA GLU A 286 19.38 3.10 -7.30
C GLU A 286 18.39 2.94 -8.48
N LYS A 287 18.12 4.03 -9.16
CA LYS A 287 17.24 4.10 -10.32
C LYS A 287 17.98 3.61 -11.57
N LYS A 288 17.75 2.38 -11.99
CA LYS A 288 18.38 1.78 -13.18
C LYS A 288 17.37 1.60 -14.32
N ARG A 289 17.82 1.79 -15.57
CA ARG A 289 17.01 1.50 -16.75
C ARG A 289 16.62 0.02 -16.77
N PHE A 290 15.35 -0.27 -17.08
CA PHE A 290 14.87 -1.66 -17.16
C PHE A 290 15.69 -2.49 -18.15
N ALA A 291 16.01 -1.92 -19.32
CA ALA A 291 16.81 -2.59 -20.35
C ALA A 291 18.21 -3.02 -19.86
N SER A 292 18.78 -2.38 -18.82
CA SER A 292 20.09 -2.75 -18.28
C SER A 292 20.10 -4.08 -17.52
N PHE A 293 18.94 -4.64 -17.18
CA PHE A 293 18.80 -5.93 -16.53
C PHE A 293 18.59 -7.09 -17.51
N LEU A 294 18.40 -6.76 -18.77
CA LEU A 294 18.20 -7.73 -19.86
C LEU A 294 19.56 -7.98 -20.51
N LYS A 295 20.29 -8.95 -20.02
CA LYS A 295 21.54 -9.44 -20.64
C LYS A 295 21.24 -10.69 -21.47
#